data_7fc986451cb3dd5726f3c4372e7e0517
#
_entry.id   7fc986451cb3dd5726f3c4372e7e0517
#
_cell.length_a   1.000
_cell.length_b   1.000
_cell.length_c   1.000
_cell.angle_alpha   90.00
_cell.angle_beta   90.00
_cell.angle_gamma   90.00
#
_symmetry.space_group_name_H-M   'P 1'
#
loop_
_entity.id
_entity.type
_entity.pdbx_description
1 polymer ?
#
loop_
_entity_poly.entity_id
_entity_poly.type
_entity_poly.pdbx_seq_one_letter_code
_entity_poly.pdbx_strand_id
1 'polypeptide(L)'
;MDSATLQTLFSTLDATLRVSTPLILCAMAGLFSERSGIIDISLEGKMLSAAFAAGTLAALTGSPWVALGGAVVVSILLGLVHGFACITHRGDQVVSGLAINVLASGLTIVLGIAWFSQGGQTPALGSEARFMPLQLPLTDALKNTPGLGPFYICLLYTSPSPRDATLSRMPSSA
;
A
#
# COMPACT_ATOMS: atom_id res chain seq x y z
N MET A 1 -13.15 28.52 -17.09
CA MET A 1 -12.27 27.44 -16.58
C MET A 1 -11.96 26.55 -17.76
N ASP A 2 -10.70 26.48 -18.15
CA ASP A 2 -10.29 25.73 -19.33
C ASP A 2 -10.44 24.22 -19.06
N SER A 3 -10.82 23.47 -20.10
CA SER A 3 -11.00 22.00 -20.00
C SER A 3 -9.76 21.29 -19.45
N ALA A 4 -8.57 21.85 -19.69
CA ALA A 4 -7.30 21.34 -19.17
C ALA A 4 -7.19 21.52 -17.65
N THR A 5 -7.65 22.65 -17.08
CA THR A 5 -7.60 22.87 -15.62
C THR A 5 -8.59 21.97 -14.89
N LEU A 6 -9.75 21.69 -15.47
CA LEU A 6 -10.70 20.73 -14.94
C LEU A 6 -10.12 19.30 -14.92
N GLN A 7 -9.51 18.85 -16.01
CA GLN A 7 -8.87 17.55 -16.07
C GLN A 7 -7.76 17.41 -15.03
N THR A 8 -6.93 18.44 -14.85
CA THR A 8 -5.86 18.44 -13.85
C THR A 8 -6.42 18.36 -12.43
N LEU A 9 -7.48 19.10 -12.14
CA LEU A 9 -8.18 19.05 -10.85
C LEU A 9 -8.72 17.63 -10.54
N PHE A 10 -9.41 17.02 -11.50
CA PHE A 10 -9.96 15.68 -11.32
C PHE A 10 -8.87 14.62 -11.16
N SER A 11 -7.78 14.68 -11.95
CA SER A 11 -6.67 13.75 -11.82
C SER A 11 -5.92 13.89 -10.48
N THR A 12 -5.81 15.12 -9.97
CA THR A 12 -5.19 15.38 -8.65
C THR A 12 -6.08 14.85 -7.53
N LEU A 13 -7.39 15.05 -7.62
CA LEU A 13 -8.35 14.52 -6.66
C LEU A 13 -8.33 12.99 -6.63
N ASP A 14 -8.31 12.35 -7.79
CA ASP A 14 -8.18 10.90 -7.92
C ASP A 14 -6.89 10.39 -7.26
N ALA A 15 -5.75 10.98 -7.58
CA ALA A 15 -4.47 10.63 -6.97
C ALA A 15 -4.48 10.81 -5.44
N THR A 16 -5.08 11.90 -4.95
CA THR A 16 -5.17 12.18 -3.51
C THR A 16 -6.00 11.12 -2.79
N LEU A 17 -7.17 10.79 -3.29
CA LEU A 17 -8.03 9.76 -2.70
C LEU A 17 -7.34 8.39 -2.69
N ARG A 18 -6.64 8.04 -3.77
CA ARG A 18 -5.91 6.79 -3.90
C ARG A 18 -4.79 6.66 -2.87
N VAL A 19 -4.02 7.72 -2.65
CA VAL A 19 -2.94 7.73 -1.65
C VAL A 19 -3.50 7.80 -0.22
N SER A 20 -4.64 8.46 -0.02
CA SER A 20 -5.25 8.59 1.32
C SER A 20 -5.87 7.29 1.85
N THR A 21 -6.29 6.38 0.97
CA THR A 21 -6.94 5.11 1.38
C THR A 21 -6.08 4.28 2.35
N PRO A 22 -4.81 3.93 2.07
CA PRO A 22 -3.98 3.19 3.01
C PRO A 22 -3.70 3.98 4.29
N LEU A 23 -3.59 5.31 4.21
CA LEU A 23 -3.37 6.15 5.38
C LEU A 23 -4.59 6.17 6.31
N ILE A 24 -5.81 6.21 5.76
CA ILE A 24 -7.05 6.12 6.52
C ILE A 24 -7.15 4.77 7.23
N LEU A 25 -6.82 3.68 6.54
CA LEU A 25 -6.82 2.34 7.14
C LEU A 25 -5.79 2.23 8.28
N CYS A 26 -4.59 2.79 8.10
CA CYS A 26 -3.60 2.87 9.17
C CYS A 26 -4.06 3.73 10.35
N ALA A 27 -4.70 4.86 10.10
CA ALA A 27 -5.25 5.72 11.14
C ALA A 27 -6.34 4.99 11.95
N MET A 28 -7.20 4.23 11.28
CA MET A 28 -8.21 3.39 11.94
C MET A 28 -7.55 2.30 12.79
N ALA A 29 -6.53 1.63 12.27
CA ALA A 29 -5.77 0.61 13.02
C ALA A 29 -5.11 1.23 14.26
N GLY A 30 -4.50 2.41 14.15
CA GLY A 30 -3.95 3.17 15.26
C GLY A 30 -4.99 3.54 16.31
N LEU A 31 -6.16 3.99 15.89
CA LEU A 31 -7.27 4.30 16.79
C LEU A 31 -7.72 3.08 17.61
N PHE A 32 -7.80 1.91 16.99
CA PHE A 32 -8.13 0.66 17.71
C PHE A 32 -7.04 0.28 18.68
N SER A 33 -5.77 0.44 18.31
CA SER A 33 -4.63 0.18 19.21
C SER A 33 -4.64 1.12 20.42
N GLU A 34 -4.82 2.41 20.21
CA GLU A 34 -4.91 3.40 21.30
C GLU A 34 -6.08 3.14 22.25
N ARG A 35 -7.23 2.70 21.70
CA ARG A 35 -8.40 2.30 22.51
C ARG A 35 -8.12 1.08 23.40
N SER A 36 -7.20 0.21 23.01
CA SER A 36 -6.75 -0.92 23.83
C SER A 36 -5.70 -0.54 24.89
N GLY A 37 -5.24 0.71 24.91
CA GLY A 37 -4.24 1.22 25.84
C GLY A 37 -2.79 1.01 25.39
N ILE A 38 -2.58 0.60 24.14
CA ILE A 38 -1.26 0.42 23.54
C ILE A 38 -1.07 1.44 22.40
N ILE A 39 -0.06 2.28 22.52
CA ILE A 39 0.30 3.23 21.46
C ILE A 39 1.16 2.49 20.43
N ASP A 40 0.64 2.32 19.22
CA ASP A 40 1.34 1.62 18.16
C ASP A 40 1.93 2.57 17.13
N ILE A 41 3.18 2.95 17.33
CA ILE A 41 3.96 3.78 16.38
C ILE A 41 4.53 2.91 15.23
N SER A 42 4.49 1.58 15.35
CA SER A 42 5.06 0.66 14.36
C SER A 42 4.20 0.46 13.09
N LEU A 43 3.12 1.19 12.94
CA LEU A 43 2.19 1.04 11.81
C LEU A 43 2.87 1.26 10.45
N GLU A 44 3.82 2.20 10.36
CA GLU A 44 4.60 2.45 9.14
C GLU A 44 5.42 1.22 8.75
N GLY A 45 6.17 0.64 9.69
CA GLY A 45 6.97 -0.56 9.44
C GLY A 45 6.11 -1.79 9.13
N LYS A 46 4.95 -1.93 9.78
CA LYS A 46 3.98 -3.00 9.49
C LYS A 46 3.43 -2.86 8.08
N MET A 47 3.06 -1.64 7.67
CA MET A 47 2.55 -1.37 6.33
C MET A 47 3.62 -1.66 5.27
N LEU A 48 4.87 -1.22 5.49
CA LEU A 48 5.99 -1.46 4.59
C LEU A 48 6.29 -2.95 4.45
N SER A 49 6.37 -3.68 5.56
CA SER A 49 6.63 -5.12 5.56
C SER A 49 5.49 -5.91 4.91
N ALA A 50 4.24 -5.53 5.16
CA ALA A 50 3.08 -6.14 4.53
C ALA A 50 3.07 -5.92 3.01
N ALA A 51 3.38 -4.70 2.56
CA ALA A 51 3.48 -4.37 1.15
C ALA A 51 4.61 -5.16 0.46
N PHE A 52 5.76 -5.29 1.10
CA PHE A 52 6.87 -6.09 0.61
C PHE A 52 6.52 -7.59 0.52
N ALA A 53 5.89 -8.15 1.55
CA ALA A 53 5.43 -9.54 1.56
C ALA A 53 4.39 -9.79 0.47
N ALA A 54 3.42 -8.88 0.30
CA ALA A 54 2.43 -8.97 -0.76
C ALA A 54 3.08 -8.96 -2.14
N GLY A 55 3.98 -8.00 -2.41
CA GLY A 55 4.69 -7.89 -3.69
C GLY A 55 5.54 -9.13 -3.99
N THR A 56 6.25 -9.64 -2.99
CA THR A 56 7.09 -10.84 -3.12
C THR A 56 6.25 -12.07 -3.43
N LEU A 57 5.20 -12.33 -2.66
CA LEU A 57 4.32 -13.49 -2.87
C LEU A 57 3.55 -13.39 -4.18
N ALA A 58 3.10 -12.20 -4.57
CA ALA A 58 2.48 -11.99 -5.87
C ALA A 58 3.43 -12.31 -7.03
N ALA A 59 4.70 -11.90 -6.91
CA ALA A 59 5.72 -12.18 -7.91
C ALA A 59 6.05 -13.68 -8.02
N LEU A 60 6.04 -14.40 -6.90
CA LEU A 60 6.38 -15.84 -6.84
C LEU A 60 5.20 -16.74 -7.24
N THR A 61 3.97 -16.39 -6.84
CA THR A 61 2.79 -17.26 -6.99
C THR A 61 1.87 -16.85 -8.14
N GLY A 62 1.99 -15.61 -8.62
CA GLY A 62 1.08 -15.06 -9.62
C GLY A 62 -0.36 -14.86 -9.12
N SER A 63 -0.64 -15.13 -7.83
CA SER A 63 -1.98 -15.05 -7.25
C SER A 63 -2.11 -13.89 -6.27
N PRO A 64 -3.02 -12.93 -6.51
CA PRO A 64 -3.24 -11.80 -5.62
C PRO A 64 -3.82 -12.20 -4.26
N TRP A 65 -4.55 -13.31 -4.18
CA TRP A 65 -5.12 -13.81 -2.93
C TRP A 65 -4.07 -14.37 -1.97
N VAL A 66 -3.07 -15.09 -2.51
CA VAL A 66 -1.94 -15.58 -1.72
C VAL A 66 -1.11 -14.41 -1.23
N ALA A 67 -0.89 -13.40 -2.05
CA ALA A 67 -0.20 -12.17 -1.69
C ALA A 67 -0.89 -11.43 -0.55
N LEU A 68 -2.22 -11.30 -0.60
CA LEU A 68 -3.01 -10.69 0.46
C LEU A 68 -2.91 -11.50 1.76
N GLY A 69 -3.03 -12.83 1.67
CA GLY A 69 -2.88 -13.72 2.84
C GLY A 69 -1.51 -13.55 3.52
N GLY A 70 -0.45 -13.49 2.73
CA GLY A 70 0.91 -13.26 3.25
C GLY A 70 1.09 -11.90 3.91
N ALA A 71 0.54 -10.85 3.33
CA ALA A 71 0.55 -9.51 3.93
C ALA A 71 -0.13 -9.48 5.30
N VAL A 72 -1.30 -10.14 5.41
CA VAL A 72 -2.04 -10.26 6.67
C VAL A 72 -1.23 -11.02 7.72
N VAL A 73 -0.63 -12.15 7.36
CA VAL A 73 0.20 -12.95 8.26
C VAL A 73 1.39 -12.14 8.79
N VAL A 74 2.12 -11.45 7.91
CA VAL A 74 3.28 -10.62 8.31
C VAL A 74 2.83 -9.48 9.23
N SER A 75 1.71 -8.82 8.94
CA SER A 75 1.17 -7.76 9.81
C SER A 75 0.79 -8.28 11.19
N ILE A 76 0.17 -9.46 11.26
CA ILE A 76 -0.20 -10.09 12.54
C ILE A 76 1.07 -10.45 13.33
N LEU A 77 2.08 -11.05 12.70
CA LEU A 77 3.34 -11.41 13.36
C LEU A 77 4.03 -10.19 13.96
N LEU A 78 4.15 -9.10 13.22
CA LEU A 78 4.74 -7.86 13.73
C LEU A 78 3.88 -7.22 14.82
N GLY A 79 2.55 -7.32 14.71
CA GLY A 79 1.62 -6.90 15.77
C GLY A 79 1.80 -7.70 17.05
N LEU A 80 1.95 -9.01 16.95
CA LEU A 80 2.22 -9.89 18.10
C LEU A 80 3.57 -9.59 18.74
N VAL A 81 4.62 -9.34 17.95
CA VAL A 81 5.94 -8.94 18.48
C VAL A 81 5.85 -7.64 19.26
N HIS A 82 5.18 -6.63 18.70
CA HIS A 82 4.97 -5.35 19.39
C HIS A 82 4.15 -5.52 20.68
N GLY A 83 3.04 -6.24 20.59
CA GLY A 83 2.18 -6.52 21.76
C GLY A 83 2.91 -7.32 22.83
N PHE A 84 3.71 -8.33 22.45
CA PHE A 84 4.52 -9.11 23.40
C PHE A 84 5.55 -8.22 24.11
N ALA A 85 6.25 -7.35 23.38
CA ALA A 85 7.22 -6.42 23.95
C ALA A 85 6.56 -5.45 24.93
N CYS A 86 5.41 -4.89 24.58
CA CYS A 86 4.73 -3.85 25.38
C CYS A 86 3.94 -4.43 26.55
N ILE A 87 3.25 -5.58 26.36
CA ILE A 87 2.36 -6.16 27.38
C ILE A 87 3.15 -7.06 28.31
N THR A 88 3.87 -8.05 27.76
CA THR A 88 4.52 -9.09 28.55
C THR A 88 5.78 -8.57 29.24
N HIS A 89 6.60 -7.83 28.52
CA HIS A 89 7.84 -7.25 29.05
C HIS A 89 7.68 -5.86 29.64
N ARG A 90 6.49 -5.27 29.56
CA ARG A 90 6.22 -3.88 30.02
C ARG A 90 7.24 -2.88 29.46
N GLY A 91 7.70 -3.14 28.23
CA GLY A 91 8.65 -2.30 27.52
C GLY A 91 8.03 -0.97 27.11
N ASP A 92 8.90 0.01 26.84
CA ASP A 92 8.47 1.29 26.29
C ASP A 92 7.86 1.09 24.89
N GLN A 93 6.60 1.51 24.74
CA GLN A 93 5.82 1.33 23.51
C GLN A 93 6.40 2.12 22.34
N VAL A 94 6.93 3.32 22.63
CA VAL A 94 7.54 4.20 21.60
C VAL A 94 8.83 3.58 21.09
N VAL A 95 9.70 3.12 22.00
CA VAL A 95 10.98 2.48 21.62
C VAL A 95 10.74 1.21 20.83
N SER A 96 9.80 0.36 21.25
CA SER A 96 9.43 -0.85 20.55
C SER A 96 8.87 -0.55 19.15
N GLY A 97 8.02 0.46 19.00
CA GLY A 97 7.45 0.87 17.73
C GLY A 97 8.51 1.39 16.75
N LEU A 98 9.41 2.27 17.21
CA LEU A 98 10.52 2.77 16.41
C LEU A 98 11.48 1.66 15.98
N ALA A 99 11.79 0.71 16.87
CA ALA A 99 12.65 -0.42 16.57
C ALA A 99 12.06 -1.27 15.43
N ILE A 100 10.74 -1.53 15.45
CA ILE A 100 10.06 -2.27 14.37
C ILE A 100 10.11 -1.49 13.06
N ASN A 101 9.93 -0.16 13.06
CA ASN A 101 10.01 0.64 11.84
C ASN A 101 11.42 0.58 11.22
N VAL A 102 12.47 0.73 12.02
CA VAL A 102 13.85 0.62 11.55
C VAL A 102 14.17 -0.79 11.05
N LEU A 103 13.74 -1.82 11.80
CA LEU A 103 13.90 -3.21 11.39
C LEU A 103 13.19 -3.49 10.06
N ALA A 104 11.95 -3.07 9.92
CA ALA A 104 11.16 -3.27 8.71
C ALA A 104 11.79 -2.59 7.49
N SER A 105 12.22 -1.33 7.63
CA SER A 105 12.87 -0.59 6.54
C SER A 105 14.19 -1.23 6.13
N GLY A 106 15.04 -1.62 7.06
CA GLY A 106 16.31 -2.28 6.77
C GLY A 106 16.12 -3.67 6.15
N LEU A 107 15.23 -4.47 6.75
CA LEU A 107 14.98 -5.85 6.30
C LEU A 107 14.39 -5.90 4.89
N THR A 108 13.43 -5.04 4.57
CA THR A 108 12.81 -5.01 3.24
C THR A 108 13.81 -4.63 2.15
N ILE A 109 14.75 -3.71 2.42
CA ILE A 109 15.80 -3.34 1.48
C ILE A 109 16.76 -4.51 1.26
N VAL A 110 17.25 -5.13 2.35
CA VAL A 110 18.20 -6.26 2.27
C VAL A 110 17.59 -7.45 1.55
N LEU A 111 16.35 -7.82 1.87
CA LEU A 111 15.65 -8.91 1.20
C LEU A 111 15.31 -8.56 -0.26
N GLY A 112 14.97 -7.32 -0.55
CA GLY A 112 14.74 -6.86 -1.92
C GLY A 112 15.99 -6.99 -2.80
N ILE A 113 17.16 -6.65 -2.27
CA ILE A 113 18.44 -6.83 -2.97
C ILE A 113 18.77 -8.30 -3.10
N ALA A 114 18.61 -9.09 -2.04
CA ALA A 114 19.00 -10.49 -2.01
C ALA A 114 18.14 -11.35 -2.98
N TRP A 115 16.86 -11.08 -3.08
CA TRP A 115 15.94 -11.90 -3.88
C TRP A 115 15.69 -11.38 -5.27
N PHE A 116 15.65 -10.05 -5.44
CA PHE A 116 15.27 -9.43 -6.71
C PHE A 116 16.39 -8.59 -7.33
N SER A 117 17.54 -8.45 -6.66
CA SER A 117 18.63 -7.56 -7.08
C SER A 117 18.17 -6.11 -7.26
N GLN A 118 17.08 -5.71 -6.58
CA GLN A 118 16.49 -4.37 -6.61
C GLN A 118 16.40 -3.82 -5.20
N GLY A 119 17.02 -2.66 -4.98
CA GLY A 119 16.94 -1.98 -3.69
C GLY A 119 15.63 -1.26 -3.49
N GLY A 120 14.83 -1.67 -2.50
CA GLY A 120 13.62 -0.96 -2.10
C GLY A 120 12.40 -1.09 -3.02
N GLN A 121 12.46 -1.95 -4.04
CA GLN A 121 11.35 -2.21 -4.96
C GLN A 121 11.18 -3.70 -5.20
N THR A 122 9.93 -4.13 -5.40
CA THR A 122 9.62 -5.47 -5.90
C THR A 122 9.53 -5.44 -7.43
N PRO A 123 9.78 -6.56 -8.14
CA PRO A 123 9.66 -6.60 -9.60
C PRO A 123 8.26 -6.22 -10.06
N ALA A 124 8.16 -5.68 -11.27
CA ALA A 124 6.88 -5.30 -11.87
C ALA A 124 5.99 -6.55 -12.00
N LEU A 125 4.84 -6.51 -11.34
CA LEU A 125 3.87 -7.60 -11.34
C LEU A 125 3.09 -7.63 -12.66
N GLY A 126 2.88 -8.83 -13.21
CA GLY A 126 1.97 -9.05 -14.34
C GLY A 126 0.50 -8.72 -13.98
N SER A 127 -0.33 -8.56 -15.00
CA SER A 127 -1.77 -8.28 -14.84
C SER A 127 -2.52 -9.35 -14.04
N GLU A 128 -2.07 -10.59 -14.10
CA GLU A 128 -2.69 -11.72 -13.38
C GLU A 128 -2.42 -11.71 -11.88
N ALA A 129 -1.27 -11.16 -11.47
CA ALA A 129 -0.86 -11.06 -10.06
C ALA A 129 -1.44 -9.83 -9.34
N ARG A 130 -2.31 -9.08 -9.98
CA ARG A 130 -2.95 -7.87 -9.45
C ARG A 130 -4.45 -8.07 -9.29
N PHE A 131 -5.03 -7.42 -8.31
CA PHE A 131 -6.48 -7.35 -8.21
C PHE A 131 -7.03 -6.56 -9.39
N MET A 132 -7.91 -7.18 -10.17
CA MET A 132 -8.65 -6.50 -11.22
C MET A 132 -9.73 -5.63 -10.60
N PRO A 133 -10.01 -4.43 -11.15
CA PRO A 133 -11.12 -3.60 -10.69
C PRO A 133 -12.45 -4.36 -10.87
N LEU A 134 -13.25 -4.41 -9.81
CA LEU A 134 -14.57 -5.00 -9.86
C LEU A 134 -15.48 -4.14 -10.75
N GLN A 135 -15.88 -4.68 -11.89
CA GLN A 135 -16.87 -4.06 -12.75
C GLN A 135 -18.26 -4.32 -12.19
N LEU A 136 -18.79 -3.36 -11.46
CA LEU A 136 -20.19 -3.43 -11.02
C LEU A 136 -21.09 -2.90 -12.16
N PRO A 137 -22.21 -3.58 -12.48
CA PRO A 137 -23.05 -3.22 -13.64
C PRO A 137 -23.65 -1.81 -13.54
N LEU A 138 -23.77 -1.24 -12.33
CA LEU A 138 -24.24 0.12 -12.10
C LEU A 138 -23.19 1.19 -12.46
N THR A 139 -21.96 0.82 -12.62
CA THR A 139 -20.82 1.72 -12.77
C THR A 139 -20.49 2.02 -14.22
N ASP A 140 -20.98 1.23 -15.17
CA ASP A 140 -20.87 1.54 -16.58
C ASP A 140 -21.67 2.81 -16.94
N ALA A 141 -22.75 3.09 -16.21
CA ALA A 141 -23.51 4.34 -16.33
C ALA A 141 -22.74 5.56 -15.78
N LEU A 142 -21.98 5.38 -14.67
CA LEU A 142 -21.14 6.44 -14.09
C LEU A 142 -19.87 6.71 -14.89
N LYS A 143 -19.33 5.71 -15.57
CA LYS A 143 -18.13 5.80 -16.41
C LYS A 143 -18.30 6.78 -17.58
N ASN A 144 -19.53 6.93 -18.07
CA ASN A 144 -19.88 7.79 -19.19
C ASN A 144 -20.31 9.21 -18.77
N THR A 145 -20.42 9.51 -17.47
CA THR A 145 -20.72 10.86 -17.01
C THR A 145 -19.45 11.70 -16.91
N PRO A 146 -19.33 12.80 -17.66
CA PRO A 146 -18.17 13.69 -17.57
C PRO A 146 -18.13 14.33 -16.17
N GLY A 147 -17.14 13.96 -15.36
CA GLY A 147 -16.91 14.51 -14.03
C GLY A 147 -16.98 13.51 -12.87
N LEU A 148 -17.72 12.41 -12.98
CA LEU A 148 -17.83 11.38 -11.93
C LEU A 148 -17.02 10.11 -12.20
N GLY A 149 -16.55 9.92 -13.44
CA GLY A 149 -15.72 8.79 -13.83
C GLY A 149 -14.44 8.59 -12.99
N PRO A 150 -13.71 9.66 -12.64
CA PRO A 150 -12.52 9.55 -11.78
C PRO A 150 -12.82 9.11 -10.35
N PHE A 151 -13.94 9.53 -9.76
CA PHE A 151 -14.33 9.13 -8.41
C PHE A 151 -14.60 7.63 -8.26
N TYR A 152 -15.07 7.01 -9.32
CA TYR A 152 -15.36 5.59 -9.33
C TYR A 152 -14.10 4.71 -9.28
N ILE A 153 -13.05 5.15 -9.96
CA ILE A 153 -11.79 4.42 -10.05
C ILE A 153 -11.06 4.41 -8.70
N CYS A 154 -11.30 5.40 -7.87
CA CYS A 154 -10.49 5.68 -6.69
C CYS A 154 -10.70 4.73 -5.52
N LEU A 155 -11.91 4.22 -5.31
CA LEU A 155 -12.23 3.35 -4.17
C LEU A 155 -11.81 1.89 -4.40
N LEU A 156 -11.60 1.47 -5.63
CA LEU A 156 -11.36 0.07 -6.00
C LEU A 156 -10.05 -0.16 -6.80
N TYR A 157 -9.33 0.91 -7.16
CA TYR A 157 -8.20 0.80 -8.07
C TYR A 157 -6.87 1.10 -7.38
N THR A 158 -6.20 0.08 -6.88
CA THR A 158 -4.83 0.15 -6.35
C THR A 158 -3.76 -0.21 -7.38
N SER A 159 -4.12 -0.31 -8.67
CA SER A 159 -3.18 -0.64 -9.74
C SER A 159 -2.59 0.62 -10.37
N PRO A 160 -1.26 0.73 -10.54
CA PRO A 160 -0.67 1.81 -11.30
C PRO A 160 -1.21 1.77 -12.74
N SER A 161 -1.70 2.92 -13.19
CA SER A 161 -2.19 3.09 -14.55
C SER A 161 -1.08 2.76 -15.56
N PRO A 162 -1.38 2.19 -16.74
CA PRO A 162 -0.40 2.07 -17.82
C PRO A 162 0.23 3.41 -18.23
N ARG A 163 -0.41 4.54 -17.86
CA ARG A 163 0.15 5.88 -18.05
C ARG A 163 1.33 6.19 -17.13
N ASP A 164 1.41 5.57 -15.95
CA ASP A 164 2.56 5.74 -15.05
C ASP A 164 3.80 5.05 -15.62
N ALA A 165 3.63 3.99 -16.40
CA ALA A 165 4.71 3.31 -17.12
C ALA A 165 5.27 4.15 -18.29
N THR A 166 4.51 5.09 -18.82
CA THR A 166 4.98 6.00 -19.90
C THR A 166 5.70 7.22 -19.37
N LEU A 167 5.39 7.68 -18.15
CA LEU A 167 6.11 8.77 -17.49
C LEU A 167 7.50 8.35 -16.99
N SER A 168 7.69 7.08 -16.66
CA SER A 168 9.01 6.54 -16.28
C SER A 168 9.96 6.34 -17.48
N ARG A 169 9.49 6.53 -18.71
CA ARG A 169 10.26 6.43 -19.95
C ARG A 169 10.69 7.76 -20.54
N MET A 170 10.62 8.86 -19.79
CA MET A 170 11.29 10.07 -20.25
C MET A 170 12.80 9.81 -20.20
N PRO A 171 13.50 9.80 -21.34
CA PRO A 171 14.94 9.75 -21.32
C PRO A 171 15.41 10.99 -20.58
N SER A 172 16.30 10.81 -19.60
CA SER A 172 17.08 11.90 -19.05
C SER A 172 17.89 12.49 -20.23
N SER A 173 17.28 13.44 -20.92
CA SER A 173 17.98 14.20 -21.94
C SER A 173 19.04 15.03 -21.25
N ALA A 174 20.27 14.77 -21.66
CA ALA A 174 21.52 15.41 -21.38
C ALA A 174 21.44 16.90 -21.11
#